data_3d302d1a10a76c4f49421ea09460ff66
#
_entry.id   3d302d1a10a76c4f49421ea09460ff66
#
_cell.length_a   1.000
_cell.length_b   1.000
_cell.length_c   1.000
_cell.angle_alpha   90.00
_cell.angle_beta   90.00
_cell.angle_gamma   90.00
#
_symmetry.space_group_name_H-M   'P 1'
#
loop_
_entity.id
_entity.type
_entity.pdbx_description
1 polymer ?
#
loop_
_entity_poly.entity_id
_entity_poly.type
_entity_poly.pdbx_seq_one_letter_code
_entity_poly.pdbx_strand_id
1 'polypeptide(L)'
;MQMCPKCSWNNFDTARFCSNCGEPLRGLLGQGEILQGRYRLLRVLGCGGMGAVYLAEDLRLNNRPVAVKENFDTSPEAAQQFRIEAELLATLRHPNLPQVFDYFVEPRTGKQYLVMDFIAGDDLEDLVEKRGPLNEREALRIFLQVLDAVAYLHQQKPPVIHRDIKPSNIKVQPDGMAVLVDFGIAKRYLPGKETVGAAAAVTPGYSPPEQYGQGITDPRSDIYALGATLYFALTGQVPPEAIERVTRGDTLVPPTRFNPNISPHIERAILKAMSIRPMDRFASVLEFKQALMVPQRSVPSRPAPRPATPPRSPMRRPTPAPMPRSYRWEVQIGGWLASFLELSFWLLILWALFGGCRSCLFFPILFLFSGFFGWLKGGWLGVLAAWSLLGWVWQQMRWALPPTPDPSGGDRR
;
A
#
# COMPACT_ATOMS: atom_id res chain seq x y z
N MET A 1 -3.55 -25.28 -27.88
CA MET A 1 -2.84 -25.84 -26.70
C MET A 1 -2.64 -24.75 -25.66
N GLN A 2 -2.60 -25.09 -24.38
CA GLN A 2 -2.35 -24.14 -23.29
C GLN A 2 -1.11 -24.51 -22.51
N MET A 3 -0.29 -23.51 -22.16
CA MET A 3 0.90 -23.71 -21.32
C MET A 3 0.51 -23.83 -19.83
N CYS A 4 1.27 -24.67 -19.12
CA CYS A 4 1.17 -24.74 -17.66
C CYS A 4 1.82 -23.50 -17.03
N PRO A 5 1.17 -22.82 -16.05
CA PRO A 5 1.73 -21.65 -15.39
C PRO A 5 3.00 -21.97 -14.56
N LYS A 6 3.18 -23.21 -14.13
CA LYS A 6 4.30 -23.63 -13.27
C LYS A 6 5.50 -24.18 -14.06
N CYS A 7 5.27 -25.09 -15.02
CA CYS A 7 6.36 -25.76 -15.72
C CYS A 7 6.40 -25.47 -17.21
N SER A 8 5.53 -24.63 -17.73
CA SER A 8 5.37 -24.24 -19.15
C SER A 8 5.12 -25.41 -20.11
N TRP A 9 4.79 -26.61 -19.59
CA TRP A 9 4.44 -27.75 -20.43
C TRP A 9 3.16 -27.48 -21.21
N ASN A 10 3.14 -27.81 -22.50
CA ASN A 10 1.96 -27.69 -23.35
C ASN A 10 0.94 -28.78 -23.05
N ASN A 11 -0.30 -28.39 -22.83
CA ASN A 11 -1.44 -29.27 -22.60
C ASN A 11 -2.54 -29.02 -23.61
N PHE A 12 -3.48 -29.95 -23.74
CA PHE A 12 -4.69 -29.71 -24.54
C PHE A 12 -5.54 -28.58 -23.94
N ASP A 13 -6.25 -27.84 -24.77
CA ASP A 13 -7.08 -26.70 -24.32
C ASP A 13 -8.19 -27.14 -23.36
N THR A 14 -8.63 -28.39 -23.45
CA THR A 14 -9.63 -28.98 -22.59
C THR A 14 -9.10 -29.53 -21.26
N ALA A 15 -7.76 -29.58 -21.09
CA ALA A 15 -7.17 -30.12 -19.88
C ALA A 15 -7.38 -29.15 -18.70
N ARG A 16 -7.77 -29.68 -17.55
CA ARG A 16 -7.92 -28.92 -16.30
C ARG A 16 -6.66 -28.88 -15.45
N PHE A 17 -5.80 -29.88 -15.62
CA PHE A 17 -4.55 -30.03 -14.89
C PHE A 17 -3.41 -30.37 -15.84
N CYS A 18 -2.21 -29.90 -15.48
CA CYS A 18 -1.01 -30.17 -16.25
C CYS A 18 -0.64 -31.66 -16.19
N SER A 19 -0.47 -32.27 -17.37
CA SER A 19 -0.08 -33.68 -17.49
C SER A 19 1.33 -33.98 -17.00
N ASN A 20 2.20 -32.94 -16.88
CA ASN A 20 3.58 -33.09 -16.43
C ASN A 20 3.75 -32.88 -14.91
N CYS A 21 3.10 -31.86 -14.31
CA CYS A 21 3.34 -31.50 -12.91
C CYS A 21 2.07 -31.41 -12.03
N GLY A 22 0.90 -31.70 -12.59
CA GLY A 22 -0.37 -31.68 -11.86
C GLY A 22 -0.94 -30.29 -11.53
N GLU A 23 -0.28 -29.20 -11.91
CA GLU A 23 -0.74 -27.84 -11.63
C GLU A 23 -2.06 -27.54 -12.35
N PRO A 24 -3.04 -26.87 -11.71
CA PRO A 24 -4.26 -26.43 -12.37
C PRO A 24 -3.96 -25.48 -13.53
N LEU A 25 -4.60 -25.72 -14.67
CA LEU A 25 -4.42 -24.94 -15.88
C LEU A 25 -5.39 -23.74 -15.91
N ARG A 26 -4.93 -22.61 -16.47
CA ARG A 26 -5.66 -21.33 -16.48
C ARG A 26 -6.00 -20.83 -17.88
N GLY A 27 -5.90 -21.67 -18.92
CA GLY A 27 -6.18 -21.29 -20.31
C GLY A 27 -5.12 -20.34 -20.89
N LEU A 28 -3.86 -20.50 -20.50
CA LEU A 28 -2.74 -19.72 -21.01
C LEU A 28 -2.48 -20.08 -22.48
N LEU A 29 -1.91 -19.13 -23.24
CA LEU A 29 -1.52 -19.36 -24.62
C LEU A 29 -0.51 -20.51 -24.75
N GLY A 30 -0.52 -21.18 -25.89
CA GLY A 30 0.35 -22.34 -26.15
C GLY A 30 1.78 -21.94 -26.49
N GLN A 31 2.75 -22.81 -26.17
CA GLN A 31 4.12 -22.66 -26.63
C GLN A 31 4.17 -22.75 -28.16
N GLY A 32 4.94 -21.86 -28.80
CA GLY A 32 5.04 -21.76 -30.23
C GLY A 32 3.94 -20.93 -30.90
N GLU A 33 2.92 -20.48 -30.13
CA GLU A 33 1.91 -19.56 -30.65
C GLU A 33 2.54 -18.23 -31.06
N ILE A 34 2.08 -17.68 -32.19
CA ILE A 34 2.65 -16.46 -32.78
C ILE A 34 1.60 -15.35 -32.71
N LEU A 35 1.88 -14.36 -31.88
CA LEU A 35 1.03 -13.16 -31.75
C LEU A 35 1.43 -12.13 -32.83
N GLN A 36 0.46 -11.49 -33.46
CA GLN A 36 0.65 -10.47 -34.51
C GLN A 36 1.57 -10.93 -35.68
N GLY A 37 1.70 -12.24 -35.91
CA GLY A 37 2.65 -12.76 -36.89
C GLY A 37 4.12 -12.38 -36.61
N ARG A 38 4.45 -12.05 -35.38
CA ARG A 38 5.73 -11.49 -34.95
C ARG A 38 6.30 -12.09 -33.67
N TYR A 39 5.51 -12.27 -32.64
CA TYR A 39 6.02 -12.67 -31.32
C TYR A 39 5.71 -14.15 -31.07
N ARG A 40 6.71 -15.00 -31.13
CA ARG A 40 6.60 -16.44 -30.89
C ARG A 40 6.77 -16.74 -29.40
N LEU A 41 5.74 -17.24 -28.76
CA LEU A 41 5.76 -17.57 -27.34
C LEU A 41 6.61 -18.81 -27.05
N LEU A 42 7.48 -18.72 -26.03
CA LEU A 42 8.40 -19.80 -25.66
C LEU A 42 7.99 -20.48 -24.35
N ARG A 43 7.77 -19.68 -23.30
CA ARG A 43 7.39 -20.18 -21.96
C ARG A 43 6.70 -19.10 -21.15
N VAL A 44 6.03 -19.50 -20.07
CA VAL A 44 5.48 -18.59 -19.08
C VAL A 44 6.61 -18.08 -18.17
N LEU A 45 6.66 -16.77 -17.92
CA LEU A 45 7.53 -16.12 -16.93
C LEU A 45 6.83 -15.92 -15.58
N GLY A 46 5.52 -15.64 -15.62
CA GLY A 46 4.69 -15.46 -14.45
C GLY A 46 3.21 -15.44 -14.83
N CYS A 47 2.35 -15.81 -13.88
CA CYS A 47 0.91 -15.82 -14.08
C CYS A 47 0.22 -15.45 -12.76
N GLY A 48 -0.70 -14.48 -12.80
CA GLY A 48 -1.50 -14.02 -11.67
C GLY A 48 -2.98 -13.87 -12.00
N GLY A 49 -3.71 -13.24 -11.10
CA GLY A 49 -5.15 -13.00 -11.31
C GLY A 49 -5.46 -11.98 -12.41
N MET A 50 -4.55 -11.05 -12.68
CA MET A 50 -4.74 -9.97 -13.65
C MET A 50 -4.20 -10.30 -15.05
N GLY A 51 -3.32 -11.31 -15.18
CA GLY A 51 -2.70 -11.63 -16.46
C GLY A 51 -1.57 -12.62 -16.37
N ALA A 52 -0.91 -12.83 -17.49
CA ALA A 52 0.29 -13.65 -17.61
C ALA A 52 1.41 -12.89 -18.33
N VAL A 53 2.64 -13.24 -18.04
CA VAL A 53 3.83 -12.75 -18.73
C VAL A 53 4.53 -13.93 -19.37
N TYR A 54 4.82 -13.82 -20.67
CA TYR A 54 5.50 -14.84 -21.46
C TYR A 54 6.87 -14.36 -21.90
N LEU A 55 7.85 -15.27 -21.91
CA LEU A 55 9.03 -15.11 -22.75
C LEU A 55 8.62 -15.39 -24.19
N ALA A 56 8.97 -14.48 -25.08
CA ALA A 56 8.75 -14.64 -26.51
C ALA A 56 9.99 -14.23 -27.31
N GLU A 57 10.00 -14.59 -28.59
CA GLU A 57 10.99 -14.15 -29.57
C GLU A 57 10.34 -13.18 -30.57
N ASP A 58 10.97 -12.05 -30.81
CA ASP A 58 10.60 -11.14 -31.88
C ASP A 58 11.20 -11.65 -33.22
N LEU A 59 10.39 -12.30 -34.04
CA LEU A 59 10.78 -12.90 -35.30
C LEU A 59 11.27 -11.87 -36.35
N ARG A 60 10.91 -10.59 -36.17
CA ARG A 60 11.34 -9.51 -37.05
C ARG A 60 12.68 -8.89 -36.65
N LEU A 61 13.11 -9.13 -35.41
CA LEU A 61 14.37 -8.61 -34.85
C LEU A 61 15.33 -9.75 -34.48
N ASN A 62 15.60 -10.63 -35.45
CA ASN A 62 16.55 -11.74 -35.28
C ASN A 62 16.31 -12.61 -34.04
N ASN A 63 15.05 -12.95 -33.78
CA ASN A 63 14.60 -13.72 -32.60
C ASN A 63 15.04 -13.11 -31.27
N ARG A 64 15.09 -11.77 -31.19
CA ARG A 64 15.38 -11.08 -29.93
C ARG A 64 14.41 -11.53 -28.85
N PRO A 65 14.89 -11.91 -27.63
CA PRO A 65 14.02 -12.24 -26.53
C PRO A 65 13.27 -10.99 -26.02
N VAL A 66 11.97 -11.11 -25.82
CA VAL A 66 11.07 -10.08 -25.30
C VAL A 66 10.13 -10.68 -24.24
N ALA A 67 9.64 -9.86 -23.34
CA ALA A 67 8.55 -10.22 -22.44
C ALA A 67 7.23 -9.72 -23.01
N VAL A 68 6.21 -10.60 -23.06
CA VAL A 68 4.86 -10.27 -23.52
C VAL A 68 3.90 -10.44 -22.34
N LYS A 69 3.34 -9.32 -21.87
CA LYS A 69 2.33 -9.30 -20.80
C LYS A 69 0.94 -9.34 -21.43
N GLU A 70 0.15 -10.34 -21.05
CA GLU A 70 -1.26 -10.53 -21.43
C GLU A 70 -2.16 -10.02 -20.33
N ASN A 71 -3.18 -9.22 -20.67
CA ASN A 71 -4.26 -8.85 -19.77
C ASN A 71 -5.42 -9.85 -19.90
N PHE A 72 -5.86 -10.46 -18.77
CA PHE A 72 -6.98 -11.40 -18.77
C PHE A 72 -8.34 -10.72 -18.73
N ASP A 73 -8.40 -9.54 -18.12
CA ASP A 73 -9.65 -8.79 -18.01
C ASP A 73 -9.85 -7.95 -19.27
N THR A 74 -10.87 -8.33 -20.05
CA THR A 74 -11.26 -7.66 -21.29
C THR A 74 -12.40 -6.67 -21.10
N SER A 75 -12.79 -6.35 -19.84
CA SER A 75 -13.76 -5.30 -19.56
C SER A 75 -13.28 -3.94 -20.11
N PRO A 76 -14.18 -3.05 -20.55
CA PRO A 76 -13.79 -1.75 -21.09
C PRO A 76 -12.92 -0.94 -20.13
N GLU A 77 -13.20 -1.03 -18.83
CA GLU A 77 -12.48 -0.33 -17.76
C GLU A 77 -11.05 -0.87 -17.61
N ALA A 78 -10.89 -2.19 -17.55
CA ALA A 78 -9.58 -2.85 -17.46
C ALA A 78 -8.77 -2.63 -18.74
N ALA A 79 -9.42 -2.69 -19.90
CA ALA A 79 -8.82 -2.41 -21.20
C ALA A 79 -8.28 -0.97 -21.27
N GLN A 80 -9.06 0.00 -20.82
CA GLN A 80 -8.62 1.40 -20.76
C GLN A 80 -7.47 1.60 -19.77
N GLN A 81 -7.52 0.95 -18.62
CA GLN A 81 -6.45 1.04 -17.62
C GLN A 81 -5.13 0.46 -18.16
N PHE A 82 -5.18 -0.71 -18.79
CA PHE A 82 -4.00 -1.36 -19.38
C PHE A 82 -3.38 -0.53 -20.51
N ARG A 83 -4.23 0.11 -21.34
CA ARG A 83 -3.77 1.05 -22.36
C ARG A 83 -3.07 2.27 -21.76
N ILE A 84 -3.64 2.87 -20.71
CA ILE A 84 -3.02 4.00 -20.00
C ILE A 84 -1.66 3.60 -19.41
N GLU A 85 -1.56 2.39 -18.85
CA GLU A 85 -0.29 1.82 -18.38
C GLU A 85 0.72 1.71 -19.53
N ALA A 86 0.32 1.13 -20.65
CA ALA A 86 1.18 0.99 -21.82
C ALA A 86 1.69 2.34 -22.36
N GLU A 87 0.79 3.34 -22.48
CA GLU A 87 1.12 4.70 -22.91
C GLU A 87 2.11 5.38 -21.93
N LEU A 88 1.89 5.18 -20.60
CA LEU A 88 2.80 5.69 -19.58
C LEU A 88 4.20 5.07 -19.74
N LEU A 89 4.27 3.73 -19.74
CA LEU A 89 5.53 3.00 -19.82
C LEU A 89 6.30 3.29 -21.11
N ALA A 90 5.61 3.50 -22.22
CA ALA A 90 6.22 3.85 -23.49
C ALA A 90 7.01 5.18 -23.45
N THR A 91 6.69 6.07 -22.50
CA THR A 91 7.38 7.36 -22.32
C THR A 91 8.60 7.29 -21.41
N LEU A 92 8.73 6.24 -20.61
CA LEU A 92 9.80 6.11 -19.61
C LEU A 92 11.09 5.57 -20.25
N ARG A 93 12.23 6.13 -19.85
CA ARG A 93 13.57 5.71 -20.29
C ARG A 93 14.53 5.75 -19.12
N HIS A 94 14.85 4.59 -18.58
CA HIS A 94 15.82 4.45 -17.49
C HIS A 94 16.49 3.07 -17.54
N PRO A 95 17.80 2.92 -17.28
CA PRO A 95 18.49 1.62 -17.39
C PRO A 95 17.94 0.55 -16.44
N ASN A 96 17.37 0.97 -15.32
CA ASN A 96 16.83 0.05 -14.31
C ASN A 96 15.28 -0.11 -14.41
N LEU A 97 14.68 0.22 -15.56
CA LEU A 97 13.28 0.00 -15.90
C LEU A 97 13.19 -0.70 -17.26
N PRO A 98 12.26 -1.66 -17.47
CA PRO A 98 12.07 -2.27 -18.78
C PRO A 98 11.53 -1.26 -19.79
N GLN A 99 12.03 -1.32 -21.01
CA GLN A 99 11.50 -0.52 -22.11
C GLN A 99 10.36 -1.23 -22.80
N VAL A 100 9.25 -0.50 -23.03
CA VAL A 100 8.13 -0.97 -23.83
C VAL A 100 8.42 -0.71 -25.32
N PHE A 101 8.13 -1.71 -26.17
CA PHE A 101 8.35 -1.67 -27.62
C PHE A 101 7.06 -1.67 -28.40
N ASP A 102 6.02 -2.37 -27.90
CA ASP A 102 4.79 -2.57 -28.63
C ASP A 102 3.60 -2.76 -27.68
N TYR A 103 2.42 -2.40 -28.17
CA TYR A 103 1.15 -2.63 -27.52
C TYR A 103 0.11 -2.94 -28.61
N PHE A 104 -0.65 -4.00 -28.43
CA PHE A 104 -1.70 -4.37 -29.39
C PHE A 104 -2.87 -5.08 -28.73
N VAL A 105 -3.99 -5.06 -29.43
CA VAL A 105 -5.21 -5.79 -29.10
C VAL A 105 -5.42 -6.89 -30.12
N GLU A 106 -5.68 -8.11 -29.66
CA GLU A 106 -6.04 -9.22 -30.55
C GLU A 106 -7.50 -9.05 -31.01
N PRO A 107 -7.77 -8.85 -32.30
CA PRO A 107 -9.10 -8.47 -32.77
C PRO A 107 -10.19 -9.52 -32.48
N ARG A 108 -9.82 -10.82 -32.44
CA ARG A 108 -10.76 -11.93 -32.25
C ARG A 108 -11.19 -12.10 -30.79
N THR A 109 -10.30 -11.83 -29.85
CA THR A 109 -10.52 -12.10 -28.42
C THR A 109 -10.71 -10.85 -27.58
N GLY A 110 -10.33 -9.67 -28.11
CA GLY A 110 -10.28 -8.42 -27.37
C GLY A 110 -9.15 -8.37 -26.33
N LYS A 111 -8.33 -9.41 -26.22
CA LYS A 111 -7.21 -9.47 -25.29
C LYS A 111 -6.13 -8.48 -25.67
N GLN A 112 -5.52 -7.88 -24.67
CA GLN A 112 -4.49 -6.85 -24.80
C GLN A 112 -3.14 -7.39 -24.41
N TYR A 113 -2.13 -6.98 -25.16
CA TYR A 113 -0.74 -7.41 -24.99
C TYR A 113 0.20 -6.22 -24.95
N LEU A 114 1.17 -6.27 -24.04
CA LEU A 114 2.24 -5.30 -23.91
C LEU A 114 3.58 -6.00 -24.10
N VAL A 115 4.40 -5.53 -25.03
CA VAL A 115 5.72 -6.10 -25.34
C VAL A 115 6.81 -5.21 -24.80
N MET A 116 7.71 -5.79 -24.02
CA MET A 116 8.78 -5.06 -23.35
C MET A 116 10.08 -5.86 -23.31
N ASP A 117 11.14 -5.25 -22.78
CA ASP A 117 12.41 -5.94 -22.53
C ASP A 117 12.19 -7.22 -21.70
N PHE A 118 12.79 -8.31 -22.16
CA PHE A 118 13.00 -9.48 -21.31
C PHE A 118 14.22 -9.25 -20.44
N ILE A 119 14.03 -9.25 -19.12
CA ILE A 119 15.11 -9.10 -18.15
C ILE A 119 15.48 -10.49 -17.65
N ALA A 120 16.68 -10.94 -18.02
CA ALA A 120 17.22 -12.22 -17.57
C ALA A 120 17.68 -12.15 -16.09
N GLY A 121 17.68 -13.29 -15.42
CA GLY A 121 18.12 -13.40 -14.02
C GLY A 121 16.98 -13.73 -13.07
N ASP A 122 17.34 -14.02 -11.81
CA ASP A 122 16.39 -14.28 -10.75
C ASP A 122 15.79 -12.97 -10.25
N ASP A 123 14.59 -13.02 -9.69
CA ASP A 123 14.13 -11.88 -8.89
C ASP A 123 14.75 -11.93 -7.48
N LEU A 124 14.58 -10.82 -6.77
CA LEU A 124 15.17 -10.68 -5.45
C LEU A 124 14.57 -11.64 -4.42
N GLU A 125 13.31 -12.06 -4.59
CA GLU A 125 12.64 -13.06 -3.76
C GLU A 125 13.31 -14.41 -3.94
N ASP A 126 13.37 -14.90 -5.18
CA ASP A 126 14.08 -16.12 -5.58
C ASP A 126 15.53 -16.13 -5.11
N LEU A 127 16.21 -14.97 -5.25
CA LEU A 127 17.62 -14.85 -4.87
C LEU A 127 17.82 -15.05 -3.35
N VAL A 128 16.95 -14.44 -2.54
CA VAL A 128 16.99 -14.58 -1.07
C VAL A 128 16.53 -15.96 -0.64
N GLU A 129 15.52 -16.53 -1.28
CA GLU A 129 15.07 -17.91 -0.98
C GLU A 129 16.15 -18.95 -1.26
N LYS A 130 16.88 -18.81 -2.38
CA LYS A 130 17.93 -19.75 -2.80
C LYS A 130 19.23 -19.62 -2.01
N ARG A 131 19.61 -18.42 -1.59
CA ARG A 131 20.93 -18.12 -1.02
C ARG A 131 20.90 -17.67 0.43
N GLY A 132 19.70 -17.42 0.99
CA GLY A 132 19.52 -16.75 2.27
C GLY A 132 19.61 -15.20 2.15
N PRO A 133 19.49 -14.49 3.27
CA PRO A 133 19.57 -13.03 3.33
C PRO A 133 20.87 -12.51 2.72
N LEU A 134 20.76 -11.42 1.97
CA LEU A 134 21.91 -10.77 1.36
C LEU A 134 22.78 -10.07 2.42
N ASN A 135 24.10 -10.03 2.17
CA ASN A 135 24.94 -9.13 2.94
C ASN A 135 24.63 -7.65 2.58
N GLU A 136 24.92 -6.74 3.52
CA GLU A 136 24.60 -5.31 3.40
C GLU A 136 25.15 -4.69 2.11
N ARG A 137 26.40 -5.02 1.74
CA ARG A 137 27.06 -4.48 0.55
C ARG A 137 26.33 -4.89 -0.74
N GLU A 138 25.93 -6.15 -0.83
CA GLU A 138 25.22 -6.66 -2.01
C GLU A 138 23.80 -6.09 -2.08
N ALA A 139 23.08 -6.07 -0.96
CA ALA A 139 21.77 -5.46 -0.88
C ALA A 139 21.79 -3.99 -1.30
N LEU A 140 22.73 -3.20 -0.77
CA LEU A 140 22.85 -1.79 -1.12
C LEU A 140 23.18 -1.59 -2.60
N ARG A 141 24.06 -2.43 -3.20
CA ARG A 141 24.37 -2.35 -4.63
C ARG A 141 23.14 -2.51 -5.51
N ILE A 142 22.24 -3.43 -5.16
CA ILE A 142 20.96 -3.66 -5.84
C ILE A 142 20.03 -2.47 -5.59
N PHE A 143 19.86 -2.12 -4.31
CA PHE A 143 18.87 -1.11 -3.91
C PHE A 143 19.20 0.30 -4.41
N LEU A 144 20.46 0.69 -4.49
CA LEU A 144 20.82 2.00 -5.03
C LEU A 144 20.37 2.19 -6.48
N GLN A 145 20.39 1.12 -7.29
CA GLN A 145 19.88 1.13 -8.66
C GLN A 145 18.35 1.23 -8.70
N VAL A 146 17.65 0.49 -7.84
CA VAL A 146 16.18 0.56 -7.74
C VAL A 146 15.73 1.93 -7.25
N LEU A 147 16.45 2.51 -6.27
CA LEU A 147 16.17 3.86 -5.78
C LEU A 147 16.36 4.92 -6.89
N ASP A 148 17.34 4.76 -7.79
CA ASP A 148 17.51 5.64 -8.95
C ASP A 148 16.32 5.53 -9.91
N ALA A 149 15.85 4.31 -10.20
CA ALA A 149 14.66 4.10 -11.02
C ALA A 149 13.42 4.76 -10.40
N VAL A 150 13.17 4.56 -9.10
CA VAL A 150 12.01 5.15 -8.44
C VAL A 150 12.13 6.67 -8.32
N ALA A 151 13.33 7.20 -8.07
CA ALA A 151 13.56 8.65 -8.09
C ALA A 151 13.26 9.25 -9.48
N TYR A 152 13.65 8.57 -10.55
CA TYR A 152 13.31 8.96 -11.93
C TYR A 152 11.79 8.96 -12.15
N LEU A 153 11.05 7.94 -11.68
CA LEU A 153 9.59 7.90 -11.76
C LEU A 153 8.94 9.07 -11.02
N HIS A 154 9.40 9.36 -9.81
CA HIS A 154 8.87 10.46 -8.99
C HIS A 154 9.18 11.86 -9.56
N GLN A 155 10.21 12.00 -10.39
CA GLN A 155 10.57 13.25 -11.07
C GLN A 155 9.75 13.52 -12.34
N GLN A 156 8.96 12.54 -12.82
CA GLN A 156 8.09 12.76 -13.97
C GLN A 156 7.04 13.83 -13.69
N LYS A 157 6.47 14.42 -14.75
CA LYS A 157 5.44 15.46 -14.65
C LYS A 157 4.17 15.01 -15.38
N PRO A 158 3.11 14.61 -14.67
CA PRO A 158 3.04 14.44 -13.20
C PRO A 158 3.86 13.24 -12.70
N PRO A 159 4.22 13.21 -11.39
CA PRO A 159 4.96 12.09 -10.81
C PRO A 159 4.28 10.75 -11.04
N VAL A 160 5.08 9.72 -11.26
CA VAL A 160 4.62 8.33 -11.41
C VAL A 160 4.93 7.58 -10.12
N ILE A 161 3.91 6.97 -9.50
CA ILE A 161 4.05 6.14 -8.32
C ILE A 161 3.91 4.68 -8.76
N HIS A 162 4.86 3.83 -8.38
CA HIS A 162 4.90 2.42 -8.78
C HIS A 162 3.84 1.56 -8.08
N ARG A 163 3.70 1.70 -6.75
CA ARG A 163 2.69 1.11 -5.88
C ARG A 163 2.80 -0.41 -5.63
N ASP A 164 3.64 -1.13 -6.34
CA ASP A 164 3.86 -2.58 -6.13
C ASP A 164 5.37 -2.91 -6.11
N ILE A 165 6.14 -2.16 -5.32
CA ILE A 165 7.56 -2.48 -5.11
C ILE A 165 7.64 -3.60 -4.08
N LYS A 166 8.19 -4.74 -4.51
CA LYS A 166 8.38 -5.95 -3.72
C LYS A 166 9.52 -6.78 -4.29
N PRO A 167 10.05 -7.76 -3.56
CA PRO A 167 11.20 -8.56 -4.02
C PRO A 167 10.99 -9.24 -5.38
N SER A 168 9.82 -9.84 -5.62
CA SER A 168 9.50 -10.50 -6.89
C SER A 168 9.42 -9.56 -8.10
N ASN A 169 9.30 -8.24 -7.87
CA ASN A 169 9.29 -7.22 -8.92
C ASN A 169 10.68 -6.56 -9.15
N ILE A 170 11.75 -7.07 -8.53
CA ILE A 170 13.13 -6.61 -8.76
C ILE A 170 13.93 -7.75 -9.37
N LYS A 171 14.21 -7.68 -10.66
CA LYS A 171 15.08 -8.65 -11.37
C LYS A 171 16.54 -8.27 -11.18
N VAL A 172 17.38 -9.25 -10.85
CA VAL A 172 18.82 -9.08 -10.70
C VAL A 172 19.50 -9.89 -11.78
N GLN A 173 20.11 -9.19 -12.75
CA GLN A 173 20.82 -9.82 -13.86
C GLN A 173 22.16 -10.43 -13.40
N PRO A 174 22.73 -11.36 -14.17
CA PRO A 174 24.01 -12.01 -13.81
C PRO A 174 25.19 -11.03 -13.65
N ASP A 175 25.16 -9.89 -14.31
CA ASP A 175 26.16 -8.82 -14.18
C ASP A 175 25.94 -7.93 -12.94
N GLY A 176 24.84 -8.16 -12.21
CA GLY A 176 24.45 -7.40 -11.02
C GLY A 176 23.63 -6.15 -11.32
N MET A 177 23.15 -5.97 -12.54
CA MET A 177 22.18 -4.92 -12.84
C MET A 177 20.82 -5.30 -12.24
N ALA A 178 20.22 -4.36 -11.48
CA ALA A 178 18.88 -4.51 -10.94
C ALA A 178 17.86 -3.75 -11.79
N VAL A 179 16.75 -4.40 -12.14
CA VAL A 179 15.67 -3.79 -12.94
C VAL A 179 14.37 -3.96 -12.21
N LEU A 180 13.67 -2.84 -11.94
CA LEU A 180 12.34 -2.84 -11.36
C LEU A 180 11.31 -3.11 -12.46
N VAL A 181 10.59 -4.21 -12.34
CA VAL A 181 9.61 -4.68 -13.32
C VAL A 181 8.19 -4.62 -12.77
N ASP A 182 7.21 -4.87 -13.64
CA ASP A 182 5.77 -4.96 -13.32
C ASP A 182 5.12 -3.68 -12.77
N PHE A 183 4.64 -2.87 -13.71
CA PHE A 183 3.95 -1.59 -13.45
C PHE A 183 2.42 -1.72 -13.41
N GLY A 184 1.86 -2.93 -13.25
CA GLY A 184 0.43 -3.21 -13.40
C GLY A 184 -0.52 -2.32 -12.58
N ILE A 185 -0.01 -1.64 -11.57
CA ILE A 185 -0.79 -0.69 -10.75
C ILE A 185 -0.15 0.70 -10.64
N ALA A 186 0.89 0.96 -11.45
CA ALA A 186 1.51 2.28 -11.48
C ALA A 186 0.51 3.36 -11.92
N LYS A 187 0.54 4.51 -11.26
CA LYS A 187 -0.34 5.65 -11.56
C LYS A 187 0.41 6.97 -11.59
N ARG A 188 -0.05 7.86 -12.47
CA ARG A 188 0.33 9.27 -12.39
C ARG A 188 -0.30 9.91 -11.16
N TYR A 189 0.50 10.52 -10.32
CA TYR A 189 0.04 11.24 -9.13
C TYR A 189 -0.64 12.55 -9.55
N LEU A 190 -1.93 12.69 -9.24
CA LEU A 190 -2.69 13.92 -9.42
C LEU A 190 -3.08 14.41 -8.02
N PRO A 191 -2.49 15.54 -7.53
CA PRO A 191 -2.80 16.07 -6.20
C PRO A 191 -4.31 16.27 -6.00
N GLY A 192 -4.84 15.79 -4.87
CA GLY A 192 -6.25 15.97 -4.51
C GLY A 192 -7.24 15.03 -5.20
N LYS A 193 -6.79 14.10 -6.03
CA LYS A 193 -7.66 13.03 -6.56
C LYS A 193 -7.45 11.76 -5.74
N GLU A 194 -8.53 11.26 -5.15
CA GLU A 194 -8.54 9.94 -4.52
C GLU A 194 -8.24 8.86 -5.56
N THR A 195 -7.57 7.82 -5.11
CA THR A 195 -7.26 6.68 -5.98
C THR A 195 -8.49 5.75 -6.05
N VAL A 196 -9.55 6.22 -6.72
CA VAL A 196 -10.77 5.44 -6.90
C VAL A 196 -10.46 4.23 -7.80
N GLY A 197 -10.90 3.05 -7.39
CA GLY A 197 -10.86 1.81 -8.18
C GLY A 197 -9.57 0.99 -8.06
N ALA A 198 -8.61 1.34 -7.19
CA ALA A 198 -7.38 0.58 -6.99
C ALA A 198 -7.32 -0.17 -5.66
N ALA A 199 -8.45 -0.42 -5.04
CA ALA A 199 -8.55 -1.12 -3.74
C ALA A 199 -8.12 -2.60 -3.77
N ALA A 200 -7.72 -3.15 -4.92
CA ALA A 200 -7.55 -4.59 -5.07
C ALA A 200 -6.09 -5.09 -5.14
N ALA A 201 -5.11 -4.21 -5.27
CA ALA A 201 -3.72 -4.66 -5.43
C ALA A 201 -2.86 -4.26 -4.24
N VAL A 202 -3.05 -4.97 -3.14
CA VAL A 202 -2.23 -4.87 -1.93
C VAL A 202 -1.35 -6.10 -1.86
N THR A 203 -0.05 -5.91 -1.62
CA THR A 203 0.88 -7.00 -1.34
C THR A 203 1.17 -7.02 0.17
N PRO A 204 0.70 -8.06 0.89
CA PRO A 204 0.93 -8.20 2.33
C PRO A 204 2.40 -8.03 2.70
N GLY A 205 2.69 -7.28 3.77
CA GLY A 205 4.03 -6.98 4.24
C GLY A 205 4.74 -5.84 3.50
N TYR A 206 4.41 -5.55 2.24
CA TYR A 206 5.09 -4.54 1.42
C TYR A 206 4.27 -3.29 1.18
N SER A 207 2.95 -3.40 1.11
CA SER A 207 2.06 -2.26 0.90
C SER A 207 1.87 -1.41 2.16
N PRO A 208 1.97 -0.07 2.06
CA PRO A 208 1.75 0.84 3.18
C PRO A 208 0.26 0.95 3.56
N PRO A 209 -0.07 1.45 4.77
CA PRO A 209 -1.45 1.52 5.25
C PRO A 209 -2.41 2.27 4.32
N GLU A 210 -1.94 3.32 3.66
CA GLU A 210 -2.75 4.13 2.74
C GLU A 210 -3.16 3.40 1.45
N GLN A 211 -2.59 2.22 1.16
CA GLN A 211 -3.03 1.36 0.06
C GLN A 211 -4.19 0.43 0.44
N TYR A 212 -4.46 0.25 1.75
CA TYR A 212 -5.56 -0.58 2.26
C TYR A 212 -6.85 0.25 2.40
N GLY A 213 -7.49 0.62 1.33
CA GLY A 213 -8.75 1.36 1.37
C GLY A 213 -8.79 2.57 0.44
N GLN A 214 -9.46 3.64 0.85
CA GLN A 214 -9.61 4.88 0.05
C GLN A 214 -8.49 5.91 0.34
N GLY A 215 -7.30 5.46 0.75
CA GLY A 215 -6.18 6.35 1.05
C GLY A 215 -5.60 7.01 -0.21
N ILE A 216 -5.07 8.22 -0.04
CA ILE A 216 -4.31 8.90 -1.10
C ILE A 216 -2.89 8.38 -1.09
N THR A 217 -2.50 7.68 -2.17
CA THR A 217 -1.11 7.26 -2.37
C THR A 217 -0.30 8.40 -2.98
N ASP A 218 0.89 8.64 -2.44
CA ASP A 218 1.86 9.63 -2.91
C ASP A 218 3.26 8.97 -3.05
N PRO A 219 4.30 9.70 -3.50
CA PRO A 219 5.65 9.15 -3.62
C PRO A 219 6.20 8.46 -2.35
N ARG A 220 5.70 8.80 -1.17
CA ARG A 220 6.09 8.19 0.11
C ARG A 220 5.52 6.79 0.30
N SER A 221 4.52 6.39 -0.49
CA SER A 221 4.02 5.01 -0.53
C SER A 221 5.09 4.06 -1.09
N ASP A 222 5.78 4.46 -2.15
CA ASP A 222 6.90 3.69 -2.71
C ASP A 222 8.10 3.63 -1.73
N ILE A 223 8.33 4.69 -0.94
CA ILE A 223 9.41 4.70 0.07
C ILE A 223 9.16 3.63 1.15
N TYR A 224 7.90 3.45 1.59
CA TYR A 224 7.55 2.36 2.51
C TYR A 224 7.86 1.00 1.90
N ALA A 225 7.39 0.76 0.68
CA ALA A 225 7.57 -0.50 -0.03
C ALA A 225 9.07 -0.81 -0.29
N LEU A 226 9.87 0.21 -0.64
CA LEU A 226 11.33 0.10 -0.73
C LEU A 226 11.96 -0.29 0.60
N GLY A 227 11.53 0.32 1.71
CA GLY A 227 11.98 -0.03 3.06
C GLY A 227 11.64 -1.47 3.42
N ALA A 228 10.42 -1.91 3.14
CA ALA A 228 9.96 -3.28 3.38
C ALA A 228 10.71 -4.32 2.53
N THR A 229 10.99 -3.97 1.28
CA THR A 229 11.74 -4.83 0.36
C THR A 229 13.22 -4.95 0.80
N LEU A 230 13.84 -3.85 1.24
CA LEU A 230 15.21 -3.86 1.78
C LEU A 230 15.28 -4.65 3.11
N TYR A 231 14.26 -4.50 3.97
CA TYR A 231 14.12 -5.30 5.18
C TYR A 231 14.14 -6.80 4.85
N PHE A 232 13.30 -7.26 3.91
CA PHE A 232 13.29 -8.65 3.45
C PHE A 232 14.63 -9.09 2.89
N ALA A 233 15.25 -8.30 2.02
CA ALA A 233 16.52 -8.64 1.39
C ALA A 233 17.64 -8.88 2.40
N LEU A 234 17.67 -8.14 3.52
CA LEU A 234 18.69 -8.20 4.55
C LEU A 234 18.39 -9.23 5.65
N THR A 235 17.11 -9.62 5.84
CA THR A 235 16.69 -10.49 6.94
C THR A 235 16.14 -11.85 6.49
N GLY A 236 15.70 -11.96 5.24
CA GLY A 236 14.92 -13.11 4.75
C GLY A 236 13.52 -13.20 5.36
N GLN A 237 13.08 -12.18 6.10
CA GLN A 237 11.78 -12.17 6.77
C GLN A 237 10.86 -11.15 6.11
N VAL A 238 9.64 -11.59 5.77
CA VAL A 238 8.57 -10.66 5.34
C VAL A 238 8.14 -9.84 6.55
N PRO A 239 8.13 -8.50 6.47
CA PRO A 239 7.67 -7.68 7.60
C PRO A 239 6.16 -7.86 7.84
N PRO A 240 5.68 -7.57 9.07
CA PRO A 240 4.25 -7.63 9.38
C PRO A 240 3.45 -6.67 8.50
N GLU A 241 2.21 -7.06 8.18
CA GLU A 241 1.33 -6.22 7.36
C GLU A 241 1.08 -4.85 8.00
N ALA A 242 1.06 -3.82 7.17
CA ALA A 242 0.88 -2.45 7.63
C ALA A 242 -0.43 -2.27 8.43
N ILE A 243 -1.51 -2.95 8.04
CA ILE A 243 -2.78 -2.88 8.76
C ILE A 243 -2.71 -3.55 10.13
N GLU A 244 -1.96 -4.63 10.26
CA GLU A 244 -1.72 -5.27 11.55
C GLU A 244 -0.91 -4.35 12.48
N ARG A 245 0.12 -3.69 11.96
CA ARG A 245 0.91 -2.71 12.70
C ARG A 245 0.10 -1.51 13.18
N VAL A 246 -0.91 -1.08 12.41
CA VAL A 246 -1.84 0.00 12.80
C VAL A 246 -2.79 -0.46 13.90
N THR A 247 -3.32 -1.69 13.81
CA THR A 247 -4.41 -2.17 14.70
C THR A 247 -3.90 -2.74 16.02
N ARG A 248 -2.74 -3.41 16.01
CA ARG A 248 -2.16 -4.08 17.18
C ARG A 248 -1.02 -3.30 17.83
N GLY A 249 -0.69 -2.12 17.32
CA GLY A 249 0.53 -1.39 17.66
C GLY A 249 1.69 -1.80 16.77
N ASP A 250 2.74 -0.98 16.70
CA ASP A 250 3.86 -1.25 15.78
C ASP A 250 4.63 -2.50 16.19
N THR A 251 4.38 -3.59 15.45
CA THR A 251 4.96 -4.92 15.65
C THR A 251 6.22 -5.15 14.84
N LEU A 252 6.74 -4.11 14.15
CA LEU A 252 7.94 -4.24 13.33
C LEU A 252 9.16 -4.51 14.20
N VAL A 253 9.73 -5.70 14.03
CA VAL A 253 10.98 -6.09 14.71
C VAL A 253 12.16 -5.40 14.01
N PRO A 254 13.09 -4.75 14.74
CA PRO A 254 14.27 -4.16 14.14
C PRO A 254 15.08 -5.21 13.35
N PRO A 255 15.52 -4.91 12.11
CA PRO A 255 16.17 -5.89 11.25
C PRO A 255 17.48 -6.48 11.85
N THR A 256 18.17 -5.72 12.73
CA THR A 256 19.34 -6.22 13.45
C THR A 256 19.07 -7.39 14.41
N ARG A 257 17.80 -7.63 14.80
CA ARG A 257 17.41 -8.80 15.58
C ARG A 257 17.52 -10.10 14.78
N PHE A 258 17.34 -10.03 13.46
CA PHE A 258 17.48 -11.19 12.57
C PHE A 258 18.89 -11.27 11.96
N ASN A 259 19.50 -10.12 11.66
CA ASN A 259 20.83 -10.03 11.09
C ASN A 259 21.67 -8.95 11.84
N PRO A 260 22.44 -9.36 12.85
CA PRO A 260 23.27 -8.42 13.65
C PRO A 260 24.35 -7.68 12.85
N ASN A 261 24.66 -8.12 11.62
CA ASN A 261 25.67 -7.48 10.77
C ASN A 261 25.15 -6.24 10.03
N ILE A 262 23.88 -5.88 10.19
CA ILE A 262 23.31 -4.67 9.59
C ILE A 262 23.81 -3.45 10.36
N SER A 263 24.36 -2.49 9.62
CA SER A 263 24.86 -1.23 10.19
C SER A 263 23.71 -0.42 10.83
N PRO A 264 23.95 0.24 11.99
CA PRO A 264 22.89 0.99 12.69
C PRO A 264 22.26 2.12 11.87
N HIS A 265 22.96 2.68 10.88
CA HIS A 265 22.38 3.70 10.01
C HIS A 265 21.41 3.10 8.99
N ILE A 266 21.68 1.90 8.48
CA ILE A 266 20.78 1.15 7.57
C ILE A 266 19.50 0.73 8.31
N GLU A 267 19.64 0.19 9.53
CA GLU A 267 18.48 -0.11 10.35
C GLU A 267 17.59 1.12 10.57
N ARG A 268 18.16 2.23 10.99
CA ARG A 268 17.39 3.48 11.18
C ARG A 268 16.73 3.96 9.90
N ALA A 269 17.41 3.84 8.76
CA ALA A 269 16.87 4.24 7.47
C ALA A 269 15.67 3.34 7.07
N ILE A 270 15.77 2.03 7.25
CA ILE A 270 14.67 1.08 7.01
C ILE A 270 13.47 1.39 7.92
N LEU A 271 13.69 1.52 9.23
CA LEU A 271 12.62 1.80 10.19
C LEU A 271 11.92 3.13 9.90
N LYS A 272 12.69 4.19 9.53
CA LYS A 272 12.11 5.48 9.12
C LYS A 272 11.31 5.34 7.82
N ALA A 273 11.82 4.66 6.81
CA ALA A 273 11.10 4.44 5.55
C ALA A 273 9.77 3.70 5.78
N MET A 274 9.76 2.73 6.71
CA MET A 274 8.60 1.93 7.06
C MET A 274 7.71 2.54 8.16
N SER A 275 7.85 3.82 8.48
CA SER A 275 6.96 4.51 9.42
C SER A 275 5.51 4.42 8.94
N ILE A 276 4.58 4.20 9.88
CA ILE A 276 3.15 4.05 9.57
C ILE A 276 2.59 5.31 8.92
N ARG A 277 2.89 6.50 9.49
CA ARG A 277 2.43 7.77 8.94
C ARG A 277 3.33 8.21 7.79
N PRO A 278 2.80 8.58 6.62
CA PRO A 278 3.62 9.06 5.50
C PRO A 278 4.52 10.25 5.83
N MET A 279 4.06 11.14 6.73
CA MET A 279 4.83 12.33 7.14
C MET A 279 6.07 12.02 7.98
N ASP A 280 6.12 10.84 8.62
CA ASP A 280 7.26 10.40 9.43
C ASP A 280 8.32 9.68 8.59
N ARG A 281 8.02 9.36 7.33
CA ARG A 281 8.93 8.77 6.36
C ARG A 281 9.90 9.83 5.80
N PHE A 282 10.75 9.43 4.88
CA PHE A 282 11.54 10.37 4.09
C PHE A 282 10.64 11.19 3.16
N ALA A 283 10.98 12.45 2.91
CA ALA A 283 10.23 13.33 2.02
C ALA A 283 10.40 12.92 0.55
N SER A 284 11.51 12.27 0.21
CA SER A 284 11.82 11.81 -1.15
C SER A 284 12.67 10.53 -1.13
N VAL A 285 12.64 9.80 -2.25
CA VAL A 285 13.51 8.63 -2.46
C VAL A 285 14.99 9.03 -2.43
N LEU A 286 15.33 10.23 -2.88
CA LEU A 286 16.70 10.73 -2.83
C LEU A 286 17.19 10.94 -1.40
N GLU A 287 16.33 11.44 -0.50
CA GLU A 287 16.65 11.54 0.93
C GLU A 287 16.86 10.14 1.55
N PHE A 288 16.01 9.17 1.21
CA PHE A 288 16.19 7.79 1.64
C PHE A 288 17.51 7.21 1.13
N LYS A 289 17.81 7.39 -0.15
CA LYS A 289 19.11 6.98 -0.75
C LYS A 289 20.29 7.56 -0.01
N GLN A 290 20.27 8.86 0.30
CA GLN A 290 21.33 9.52 1.06
C GLN A 290 21.51 8.92 2.46
N ALA A 291 20.40 8.61 3.15
CA ALA A 291 20.45 7.99 4.48
C ALA A 291 21.08 6.59 4.47
N LEU A 292 20.93 5.84 3.36
CA LEU A 292 21.59 4.55 3.17
C LEU A 292 23.09 4.66 2.85
N MET A 293 23.51 5.74 2.18
CA MET A 293 24.90 5.91 1.74
C MET A 293 25.82 6.53 2.79
N VAL A 294 25.27 7.39 3.64
CA VAL A 294 26.06 8.15 4.62
C VAL A 294 25.86 7.56 6.01
N PRO A 295 26.88 6.94 6.62
CA PRO A 295 26.85 6.66 8.05
C PRO A 295 26.63 7.99 8.79
N GLN A 296 25.44 8.19 9.37
CA GLN A 296 25.25 9.36 10.23
C GLN A 296 26.28 9.27 11.33
N ARG A 297 27.24 10.19 11.34
CA ARG A 297 28.09 10.41 12.49
C ARG A 297 27.14 10.52 13.69
N SER A 298 27.26 9.57 14.60
CA SER A 298 26.54 9.67 15.87
C SER A 298 26.76 11.10 16.38
N VAL A 299 25.66 11.88 16.44
CA VAL A 299 25.72 13.13 17.17
C VAL A 299 26.23 12.72 18.56
N PRO A 300 27.39 13.19 19.02
CA PRO A 300 27.89 12.78 20.31
C PRO A 300 26.77 13.05 21.30
N SER A 301 26.33 11.98 21.97
CA SER A 301 25.38 12.10 23.04
C SER A 301 25.84 13.24 23.91
N ARG A 302 24.99 14.28 24.05
CA ARG A 302 25.27 15.45 24.90
C ARG A 302 25.92 14.92 26.16
N PRO A 303 27.13 15.35 26.50
CA PRO A 303 27.84 14.82 27.66
C PRO A 303 26.86 14.80 28.83
N ALA A 304 26.75 13.65 29.50
CA ALA A 304 25.92 13.55 30.69
C ALA A 304 26.27 14.77 31.57
N PRO A 305 25.28 15.47 32.14
CA PRO A 305 25.57 16.61 33.02
C PRO A 305 26.64 16.15 34.02
N ARG A 306 27.75 16.84 34.05
CA ARG A 306 28.79 16.59 35.08
C ARG A 306 28.05 16.51 36.42
N PRO A 307 28.39 15.53 37.29
CA PRO A 307 27.84 15.50 38.63
C PRO A 307 27.99 16.90 39.23
N ALA A 308 26.88 17.51 39.59
CA ALA A 308 26.88 18.81 40.21
C ALA A 308 27.74 18.71 41.46
N THR A 309 28.76 19.56 41.55
CA THR A 309 29.47 19.81 42.80
C THR A 309 28.44 20.03 43.88
N PRO A 310 28.62 19.42 45.05
CA PRO A 310 27.63 19.53 46.13
C PRO A 310 27.37 21.01 46.45
N PRO A 311 26.13 21.45 46.47
CA PRO A 311 25.83 22.85 46.72
C PRO A 311 26.27 23.24 48.12
N ARG A 312 27.00 24.34 48.22
CA ARG A 312 27.19 25.06 49.46
C ARG A 312 25.81 25.35 50.03
N SER A 313 25.59 25.00 51.29
CA SER A 313 24.35 25.18 52.04
C SER A 313 23.74 26.56 51.82
N PRO A 314 22.51 26.66 51.29
CA PRO A 314 21.90 27.99 51.18
C PRO A 314 21.29 28.41 52.51
N MET A 315 21.54 29.69 52.83
CA MET A 315 20.75 30.39 53.85
C MET A 315 19.26 30.16 53.63
N ARG A 316 18.59 29.74 54.67
CA ARG A 316 17.13 29.57 54.75
C ARG A 316 16.44 30.87 54.34
N ARG A 317 15.79 30.86 53.18
CA ARG A 317 14.74 31.82 52.84
C ARG A 317 13.42 31.28 53.44
N PRO A 318 12.55 32.16 53.96
CA PRO A 318 11.28 31.71 54.52
C PRO A 318 10.40 31.08 53.42
N THR A 319 9.78 29.93 53.70
CA THR A 319 8.84 29.23 52.89
C THR A 319 7.58 30.05 52.67
N PRO A 320 7.10 30.24 51.46
CA PRO A 320 5.74 30.75 51.22
C PRO A 320 4.69 29.73 51.74
N ALA A 321 3.65 30.24 52.36
CA ALA A 321 2.53 29.43 52.84
C ALA A 321 1.87 28.65 51.73
N PRO A 322 1.36 27.41 51.97
CA PRO A 322 0.66 26.60 50.97
C PRO A 322 -0.63 27.28 50.55
N MET A 323 -0.79 27.48 49.22
CA MET A 323 -2.06 27.93 48.66
C MET A 323 -3.14 26.84 48.80
N PRO A 324 -4.42 27.22 49.06
CA PRO A 324 -5.49 26.27 49.24
C PRO A 324 -5.77 25.50 47.94
N ARG A 325 -6.06 24.22 48.09
CA ARG A 325 -6.26 23.18 47.06
C ARG A 325 -7.57 23.31 46.24
N SER A 326 -8.29 24.42 46.33
CA SER A 326 -9.65 24.56 45.82
C SER A 326 -9.78 25.15 44.40
N TYR A 327 -8.67 25.48 43.72
CA TYR A 327 -8.76 26.21 42.42
C TYR A 327 -8.53 25.38 41.18
N ARG A 328 -8.34 24.05 41.27
CA ARG A 328 -7.90 23.23 40.13
C ARG A 328 -9.02 22.51 39.36
N TRP A 329 -10.24 22.51 39.89
CA TRP A 329 -11.35 21.79 39.26
C TRP A 329 -12.36 22.70 38.54
N GLU A 330 -12.44 23.99 38.89
CA GLU A 330 -13.38 24.91 38.23
C GLU A 330 -13.01 25.26 36.78
N VAL A 331 -11.71 25.26 36.40
CA VAL A 331 -11.27 25.57 35.03
C VAL A 331 -11.55 24.41 34.06
N GLN A 332 -11.62 23.16 34.56
CA GLN A 332 -11.89 22.01 33.68
C GLN A 332 -13.38 21.86 33.36
N ILE A 333 -14.27 22.26 34.21
CA ILE A 333 -15.74 22.15 34.02
C ILE A 333 -16.23 23.21 33.01
N GLY A 334 -15.65 24.40 33.01
CA GLY A 334 -16.04 25.48 32.08
C GLY A 334 -15.81 25.15 30.60
N GLY A 335 -14.71 24.47 30.27
CA GLY A 335 -14.41 24.07 28.90
C GLY A 335 -15.36 23.00 28.35
N TRP A 336 -15.83 22.09 29.19
CA TRP A 336 -16.75 21.01 28.79
C TRP A 336 -18.19 21.48 28.59
N LEU A 337 -18.65 22.44 29.43
CA LEU A 337 -19.97 23.06 29.33
C LEU A 337 -20.08 23.88 28.04
N ALA A 338 -19.02 24.61 27.65
CA ALA A 338 -19.01 25.38 26.41
C ALA A 338 -19.10 24.45 25.16
N SER A 339 -18.32 23.35 25.13
CA SER A 339 -18.39 22.40 24.00
C SER A 339 -19.73 21.66 23.92
N PHE A 340 -20.37 21.39 25.05
CA PHE A 340 -21.67 20.72 25.07
C PHE A 340 -22.80 21.66 24.61
N LEU A 341 -22.75 22.94 24.95
CA LEU A 341 -23.69 23.96 24.47
C LEU A 341 -23.54 24.20 22.96
N GLU A 342 -22.33 24.22 22.46
CA GLU A 342 -22.05 24.39 21.03
C GLU A 342 -22.58 23.22 20.19
N LEU A 343 -22.37 21.98 20.64
CA LEU A 343 -22.89 20.78 19.97
C LEU A 343 -24.43 20.73 19.97
N SER A 344 -25.04 21.11 21.07
CA SER A 344 -26.50 21.18 21.22
C SER A 344 -27.12 22.25 20.31
N PHE A 345 -26.44 23.37 20.13
CA PHE A 345 -26.86 24.46 19.25
C PHE A 345 -26.84 24.03 17.77
N TRP A 346 -25.79 23.36 17.30
CA TRP A 346 -25.70 22.86 15.95
C TRP A 346 -26.72 21.75 15.64
N LEU A 347 -27.03 20.90 16.60
CA LEU A 347 -28.08 19.87 16.45
C LEU A 347 -29.48 20.49 16.34
N LEU A 348 -29.76 21.57 17.05
CA LEU A 348 -31.02 22.32 16.94
C LEU A 348 -31.15 23.03 15.58
N ILE A 349 -30.06 23.60 15.05
CA ILE A 349 -30.03 24.20 13.71
C ILE A 349 -30.28 23.15 12.63
N LEU A 350 -29.60 21.99 12.70
CA LEU A 350 -29.82 20.86 11.78
C LEU A 350 -31.30 20.40 11.83
N TRP A 351 -31.90 20.31 13.01
CA TRP A 351 -33.30 19.94 13.15
C TRP A 351 -34.23 20.97 12.52
N ALA A 352 -33.97 22.25 12.68
CA ALA A 352 -34.76 23.35 12.08
C ALA A 352 -34.64 23.38 10.55
N LEU A 353 -33.47 23.07 9.99
CA LEU A 353 -33.20 23.06 8.55
C LEU A 353 -33.84 21.86 7.81
N PHE A 354 -33.99 20.72 8.50
CA PHE A 354 -34.56 19.49 7.89
C PHE A 354 -36.04 19.27 8.17
N GLY A 355 -36.80 20.34 8.44
CA GLY A 355 -38.26 20.36 8.34
C GLY A 355 -39.01 19.62 9.44
N GLY A 356 -38.73 19.91 10.69
CA GLY A 356 -39.60 19.83 11.88
C GLY A 356 -40.61 18.68 12.01
N CYS A 357 -40.27 17.44 11.66
CA CYS A 357 -41.17 16.31 11.89
C CYS A 357 -41.22 15.97 13.40
N ARG A 358 -42.44 15.97 14.01
CA ARG A 358 -42.64 15.70 15.45
C ARG A 358 -42.05 14.34 15.91
N SER A 359 -41.95 13.36 15.06
CA SER A 359 -41.35 12.04 15.34
C SER A 359 -39.84 12.06 15.39
N CYS A 360 -39.16 13.10 14.80
CA CYS A 360 -37.72 13.23 14.77
C CYS A 360 -37.12 13.90 16.03
N LEU A 361 -37.96 14.49 16.88
CA LEU A 361 -37.53 15.18 18.10
C LEU A 361 -37.00 14.21 19.18
N PHE A 362 -37.52 13.00 19.21
CA PHE A 362 -37.09 11.98 20.19
C PHE A 362 -35.69 11.40 19.89
N PHE A 363 -35.25 11.40 18.65
CA PHE A 363 -34.00 10.77 18.27
C PHE A 363 -32.73 11.53 18.75
N PRO A 364 -32.59 12.85 18.57
CA PRO A 364 -31.44 13.60 19.08
C PRO A 364 -31.36 13.60 20.62
N ILE A 365 -32.51 13.64 21.31
CA ILE A 365 -32.56 13.63 22.77
C ILE A 365 -32.13 12.28 23.33
N LEU A 366 -32.58 11.16 22.73
CA LEU A 366 -32.17 9.81 23.11
C LEU A 366 -30.68 9.60 22.88
N PHE A 367 -30.15 10.17 21.78
CA PHE A 367 -28.74 10.06 21.41
C PHE A 367 -27.82 10.78 22.41
N LEU A 368 -28.21 11.97 22.84
CA LEU A 368 -27.49 12.76 23.85
C LEU A 368 -27.53 12.08 25.24
N PHE A 369 -28.66 11.51 25.63
CA PHE A 369 -28.79 10.82 26.89
C PHE A 369 -28.03 9.49 26.92
N SER A 370 -28.04 8.71 25.84
CA SER A 370 -27.29 7.44 25.76
C SER A 370 -25.78 7.63 25.80
N GLY A 371 -25.26 8.66 25.13
CA GLY A 371 -23.85 9.02 25.16
C GLY A 371 -23.39 9.46 26.56
N PHE A 372 -24.20 10.27 27.24
CA PHE A 372 -23.92 10.79 28.59
C PHE A 372 -23.95 9.67 29.65
N PHE A 373 -24.96 8.80 29.65
CA PHE A 373 -25.03 7.66 30.55
C PHE A 373 -23.99 6.57 30.28
N GLY A 374 -23.63 6.33 29.04
CA GLY A 374 -22.57 5.41 28.67
C GLY A 374 -21.21 5.86 29.20
N TRP A 375 -20.94 7.17 29.16
CA TRP A 375 -19.70 7.75 29.67
C TRP A 375 -19.60 7.70 31.20
N LEU A 376 -20.72 7.94 31.93
CA LEU A 376 -20.79 7.87 33.40
C LEU A 376 -20.55 6.46 33.97
N LYS A 377 -20.90 5.40 33.22
CA LYS A 377 -20.84 4.00 33.69
C LYS A 377 -19.64 3.18 33.22
N GLY A 378 -18.93 3.56 32.20
CA GLY A 378 -17.87 2.70 31.68
C GLY A 378 -16.88 3.35 30.70
N GLY A 379 -16.81 4.67 30.64
CA GLY A 379 -15.93 5.37 29.72
C GLY A 379 -16.25 5.01 28.24
N TRP A 380 -15.23 4.93 27.39
CA TRP A 380 -15.40 4.65 25.95
C TRP A 380 -16.07 3.31 25.62
N LEU A 381 -15.90 2.28 26.45
CA LEU A 381 -16.56 0.97 26.27
C LEU A 381 -18.07 1.04 26.47
N GLY A 382 -18.54 1.89 27.42
CA GLY A 382 -19.98 2.11 27.65
C GLY A 382 -20.63 2.85 26.48
N VAL A 383 -19.93 3.77 25.82
CA VAL A 383 -20.40 4.48 24.62
C VAL A 383 -20.57 3.51 23.46
N LEU A 384 -19.60 2.65 23.20
CA LEU A 384 -19.65 1.65 22.11
C LEU A 384 -20.78 0.63 22.31
N ALA A 385 -21.02 0.19 23.55
CA ALA A 385 -22.13 -0.72 23.88
C ALA A 385 -23.50 -0.08 23.62
N ALA A 386 -23.68 1.19 24.01
CA ALA A 386 -24.90 1.95 23.77
C ALA A 386 -25.16 2.16 22.26
N TRP A 387 -24.13 2.40 21.46
CA TRP A 387 -24.21 2.55 20.00
C TRP A 387 -24.59 1.24 19.31
N SER A 388 -24.04 0.12 19.75
CA SER A 388 -24.39 -1.21 19.25
C SER A 388 -25.85 -1.57 19.49
N LEU A 389 -26.37 -1.21 20.65
CA LEU A 389 -27.77 -1.45 21.05
C LEU A 389 -28.74 -0.59 20.21
N LEU A 390 -28.40 0.68 19.99
CA LEU A 390 -29.18 1.59 19.13
C LEU A 390 -29.18 1.15 17.67
N GLY A 391 -28.07 0.67 17.15
CA GLY A 391 -27.97 0.09 15.82
C GLY A 391 -28.85 -1.14 15.66
N TRP A 392 -28.88 -2.03 16.65
CA TRP A 392 -29.73 -3.22 16.65
C TRP A 392 -31.23 -2.86 16.71
N VAL A 393 -31.63 -1.92 17.56
CA VAL A 393 -33.03 -1.43 17.65
C VAL A 393 -33.47 -0.77 16.34
N TRP A 394 -32.58 0.01 15.67
CA TRP A 394 -32.87 0.62 14.39
C TRP A 394 -33.07 -0.43 13.27
N GLN A 395 -32.28 -1.50 13.29
CA GLN A 395 -32.41 -2.61 12.35
C GLN A 395 -33.73 -3.38 12.54
N GLN A 396 -34.20 -3.56 13.78
CA GLN A 396 -35.49 -4.17 14.08
C GLN A 396 -36.68 -3.28 13.63
N MET A 397 -36.59 -1.96 13.79
CA MET A 397 -37.65 -1.04 13.36
C MET A 397 -37.78 -0.94 11.84
N ARG A 398 -36.70 -1.17 11.08
CA ARG A 398 -36.74 -1.17 9.61
C ARG A 398 -37.58 -2.28 9.01
N TRP A 399 -37.78 -3.39 9.75
CA TRP A 399 -38.64 -4.50 9.35
C TRP A 399 -40.12 -4.27 9.69
N ALA A 400 -40.44 -3.28 10.50
CA ALA A 400 -41.80 -2.99 10.96
C ALA A 400 -42.52 -1.89 10.14
N LEU A 401 -41.83 -1.27 9.17
CA LEU A 401 -42.45 -0.29 8.27
C LEU A 401 -43.08 -0.97 7.04
N PRO A 402 -44.30 -0.62 6.66
CA PRO A 402 -44.94 -1.15 5.46
C PRO A 402 -44.17 -0.70 4.21
N PRO A 403 -44.11 -1.52 3.14
CA PRO A 403 -43.42 -1.18 1.90
C PRO A 403 -44.04 0.08 1.27
N THR A 404 -43.20 0.97 0.80
CA THR A 404 -43.60 2.16 0.02
C THR A 404 -44.29 1.70 -1.29
N PRO A 405 -45.38 2.31 -1.72
CA PRO A 405 -46.06 1.94 -2.97
C PRO A 405 -45.15 2.23 -4.17
N ASP A 406 -45.11 1.26 -5.08
CA ASP A 406 -44.38 1.26 -6.35
C ASP A 406 -44.89 2.39 -7.27
N PRO A 407 -44.08 3.31 -7.80
CA PRO A 407 -44.54 4.38 -8.71
C PRO A 407 -44.79 3.91 -10.17
N SER A 408 -44.76 2.60 -10.49
CA SER A 408 -44.87 2.11 -11.88
C SER A 408 -46.25 1.64 -12.31
N GLY A 409 -47.34 2.08 -11.68
CA GLY A 409 -48.72 1.86 -12.11
C GLY A 409 -49.17 2.82 -13.22
N GLY A 410 -48.58 2.77 -14.40
CA GLY A 410 -49.02 3.48 -15.59
C GLY A 410 -50.15 2.76 -16.31
N ASP A 411 -51.31 3.40 -16.28
CA ASP A 411 -52.54 3.10 -16.93
C ASP A 411 -52.39 2.82 -18.45
N ARG A 412 -52.85 1.65 -18.91
CA ARG A 412 -53.11 1.40 -20.33
C ARG A 412 -54.64 1.27 -20.50
N ARG A 413 -55.21 2.28 -21.08
CA ARG A 413 -56.36 2.19 -21.94
C ARG A 413 -56.07 2.89 -23.25
#